data_dbc73e6b8fb8d00cab8cb1ca4e07711f
#
_entry.id   dbc73e6b8fb8d00cab8cb1ca4e07711f
#
_cell.length_a   1.000
_cell.length_b   1.000
_cell.length_c   1.000
_cell.angle_alpha   90.00
_cell.angle_beta   90.00
_cell.angle_gamma   90.00
#
_symmetry.space_group_name_H-M   'P 1'
#
loop_
_entity.id
_entity.type
_entity.pdbx_description
1 polymer ?
#
loop_
_entity_poly.entity_id
_entity_poly.type
_entity_poly.pdbx_seq_one_letter_code
_entity_poly.pdbx_strand_id
1 'polypeptide(L)'
;MTTRTAGATPTVATWQYISGAKAFNSKLDAHLLSIFDARAGGRHQPAALPATPAALLADGVSVTHEIVLATGSVIGSRFVKTTMDGGLRSAHSNEITYEDLNTGGVTGSVSLIKPALTGTVRSLVAQAIRSLPAPALNPTPLPTPSSVSDAELLTAVAFTSGGNLSVTIHRDPVTGAALPDSVTVNLNAQSTDEVVSPAGQALRTAVITGAPFTAPQPTPAGLAHINCDLVACAALTYDDGPNAQTTRLLAVLEKHRVFATFFQQGGYVRANPGVAKAVAAAGHTIANHSMSHAYLTKLSPASIGSEVKGAQNAIEKATGVVPAYLRPPYGATNQTVAASVGLPQVLWDVDSMDWQSKNKAVFLPRIMSLVKPGSIILQHDVHSSTVDGQAELIAQLKGKGFYLVTLPQLFAGIDLKPGASYKCRGTAPGCVSER
;
A
#
# COMPACT_ATOMS: atom_id res chain seq x y z
N MET A 1 -6.23 1.97 -1.55
CA MET A 1 -5.72 1.89 -0.16
C MET A 1 -6.32 3.01 0.66
N THR A 2 -6.56 2.81 1.93
CA THR A 2 -7.07 3.86 2.84
C THR A 2 -6.43 3.69 4.22
N THR A 3 -6.04 4.78 4.85
CA THR A 3 -5.57 4.78 6.24
C THR A 3 -6.05 6.03 6.98
N ARG A 4 -6.05 5.97 8.31
CA ARG A 4 -6.35 7.12 9.17
C ARG A 4 -5.50 7.09 10.45
N THR A 5 -5.26 8.26 11.03
CA THR A 5 -4.74 8.37 12.38
C THR A 5 -5.88 8.34 13.42
N ALA A 6 -5.55 7.97 14.65
CA ALA A 6 -6.44 8.13 15.79
C ALA A 6 -6.52 9.62 16.22
N GLY A 7 -7.51 9.95 17.06
CA GLY A 7 -7.64 11.26 17.68
C GLY A 7 -8.80 12.10 17.13
N ALA A 8 -9.01 13.28 17.74
CA ALA A 8 -10.09 14.19 17.40
C ALA A 8 -9.89 14.90 16.06
N THR A 9 -8.63 15.14 15.67
CA THR A 9 -8.27 15.77 14.39
C THR A 9 -7.50 14.79 13.49
N PRO A 10 -8.16 13.72 12.97
CA PRO A 10 -7.48 12.65 12.24
C PRO A 10 -6.92 13.14 10.91
N THR A 11 -5.88 12.46 10.45
CA THR A 11 -5.46 12.49 9.05
C THR A 11 -5.99 11.24 8.37
N VAL A 12 -6.75 11.41 7.29
CA VAL A 12 -7.28 10.32 6.47
C VAL A 12 -6.68 10.40 5.09
N ALA A 13 -6.15 9.30 4.57
CA ALA A 13 -5.66 9.24 3.20
C ALA A 13 -6.31 8.09 2.44
N THR A 14 -6.61 8.35 1.16
CA THR A 14 -7.04 7.35 0.18
C THR A 14 -6.18 7.47 -1.06
N TRP A 15 -5.63 6.35 -1.55
CA TRP A 15 -4.75 6.34 -2.71
C TRP A 15 -4.82 5.04 -3.52
N GLN A 16 -4.20 5.07 -4.69
CA GLN A 16 -4.10 3.93 -5.59
C GLN A 16 -2.64 3.67 -5.94
N TYR A 17 -2.23 2.39 -5.88
CA TYR A 17 -0.96 1.93 -6.42
C TYR A 17 -1.15 1.40 -7.84
N ILE A 18 -0.07 1.42 -8.61
CA ILE A 18 -0.01 0.82 -9.94
C ILE A 18 0.78 -0.47 -9.83
N SER A 19 0.14 -1.60 -10.22
CA SER A 19 0.81 -2.91 -10.20
C SER A 19 2.05 -2.89 -11.07
N GLY A 20 3.19 -3.35 -10.53
CA GLY A 20 4.48 -3.38 -11.22
C GLY A 20 5.26 -2.07 -11.23
N ALA A 21 4.64 -0.92 -10.99
CA ALA A 21 5.29 0.40 -11.00
C ALA A 21 6.01 0.71 -9.67
N LYS A 22 7.08 -0.04 -9.36
CA LYS A 22 7.77 0.07 -8.06
C LYS A 22 8.24 1.49 -7.74
N ALA A 23 8.92 2.17 -8.68
CA ALA A 23 9.46 3.50 -8.46
C ALA A 23 8.33 4.52 -8.19
N PHE A 24 7.27 4.50 -8.98
CA PHE A 24 6.07 5.33 -8.78
C PHE A 24 5.46 5.11 -7.39
N ASN A 25 5.19 3.85 -7.04
CA ASN A 25 4.59 3.50 -5.76
C ASN A 25 5.46 3.93 -4.56
N SER A 26 6.79 3.81 -4.68
CA SER A 26 7.73 4.26 -3.62
C SER A 26 7.76 5.77 -3.46
N LYS A 27 7.65 6.55 -4.56
CA LYS A 27 7.52 8.02 -4.50
C LYS A 27 6.20 8.43 -3.83
N LEU A 28 5.11 7.75 -4.19
CA LEU A 28 3.80 7.96 -3.58
C LEU A 28 3.84 7.68 -2.06
N ASP A 29 4.47 6.58 -1.65
CA ASP A 29 4.67 6.26 -0.24
C ASP A 29 5.44 7.36 0.50
N ALA A 30 6.56 7.81 -0.07
CA ALA A 30 7.40 8.86 0.54
C ALA A 30 6.61 10.17 0.71
N HIS A 31 5.80 10.54 -0.30
CA HIS A 31 4.94 11.72 -0.21
C HIS A 31 3.88 11.59 0.88
N LEU A 32 3.15 10.47 0.92
CA LEU A 32 2.14 10.21 1.95
C LEU A 32 2.76 10.17 3.35
N LEU A 33 3.89 9.46 3.52
CA LEU A 33 4.59 9.39 4.80
C LEU A 33 5.03 10.78 5.28
N SER A 34 5.50 11.66 4.39
CA SER A 34 5.87 13.03 4.77
C SER A 34 4.69 13.80 5.37
N ILE A 35 3.49 13.60 4.86
CA ILE A 35 2.26 14.22 5.39
C ILE A 35 1.92 13.64 6.77
N PHE A 36 1.96 12.31 6.91
CA PHE A 36 1.62 11.65 8.17
C PHE A 36 2.66 11.91 9.26
N ASP A 37 3.96 11.89 8.93
CA ASP A 37 5.05 12.18 9.86
C ASP A 37 4.97 13.64 10.37
N ALA A 38 4.74 14.60 9.46
CA ALA A 38 4.56 16.02 9.82
C ALA A 38 3.37 16.21 10.78
N ARG A 39 2.27 15.51 10.55
CA ARG A 39 1.07 15.58 11.41
C ARG A 39 1.27 14.89 12.75
N ALA A 40 2.08 13.83 12.79
CA ALA A 40 2.42 13.12 14.03
C ALA A 40 3.47 13.87 14.88
N GLY A 41 4.12 14.89 14.33
CA GLY A 41 5.27 15.53 14.96
C GLY A 41 6.49 14.61 15.10
N GLY A 42 6.58 13.58 14.25
CA GLY A 42 7.60 12.56 14.25
C GLY A 42 7.18 11.37 13.37
N ARG A 43 7.76 10.20 13.60
CA ARG A 43 7.44 9.00 12.83
C ARG A 43 5.96 8.58 13.02
N HIS A 44 5.22 8.52 11.92
CA HIS A 44 3.86 7.96 11.91
C HIS A 44 3.85 6.50 12.39
N GLN A 45 2.88 6.18 13.23
CA GLN A 45 2.61 4.82 13.68
C GLN A 45 1.24 4.40 13.14
N PRO A 46 1.17 3.40 12.24
CA PRO A 46 -0.10 2.92 11.72
C PRO A 46 -1.01 2.41 12.82
N ALA A 47 -2.29 2.73 12.75
CA ALA A 47 -3.30 2.22 13.66
C ALA A 47 -4.32 1.36 12.89
N ALA A 48 -4.72 0.25 13.48
CA ALA A 48 -5.81 -0.58 12.97
C ALA A 48 -7.14 0.09 13.31
N LEU A 49 -7.65 0.89 12.40
CA LEU A 49 -8.90 1.63 12.55
C LEU A 49 -9.78 1.40 11.33
N PRO A 50 -11.09 1.20 11.51
CA PRO A 50 -12.01 1.10 10.40
C PRO A 50 -11.90 2.31 9.46
N ALA A 51 -12.00 2.08 8.16
CA ALA A 51 -12.00 3.15 7.18
C ALA A 51 -13.17 4.11 7.44
N THR A 52 -12.88 5.41 7.48
CA THR A 52 -13.90 6.47 7.55
C THR A 52 -13.80 7.26 6.25
N PRO A 53 -14.91 7.50 5.54
CA PRO A 53 -14.89 8.35 4.35
C PRO A 53 -14.37 9.74 4.69
N ALA A 54 -13.46 10.26 3.85
CA ALA A 54 -12.87 11.59 4.03
C ALA A 54 -13.93 12.71 4.06
N ALA A 55 -15.04 12.54 3.35
CA ALA A 55 -16.16 13.49 3.32
C ALA A 55 -16.89 13.67 4.66
N LEU A 56 -16.63 12.82 5.66
CA LEU A 56 -17.28 12.88 6.98
C LEU A 56 -16.38 13.50 8.07
N LEU A 57 -15.24 14.09 7.69
CA LEU A 57 -14.36 14.74 8.66
C LEU A 57 -14.93 16.12 9.03
N ALA A 58 -15.32 16.31 10.30
CA ALA A 58 -15.60 17.63 10.85
C ALA A 58 -14.30 18.42 11.10
N ASP A 59 -13.26 17.72 11.54
CA ASP A 59 -11.93 18.27 11.83
C ASP A 59 -10.84 17.36 11.29
N GLY A 60 -9.66 17.92 11.01
CA GLY A 60 -8.50 17.15 10.59
C GLY A 60 -8.10 17.36 9.13
N VAL A 61 -7.38 16.40 8.56
CA VAL A 61 -6.84 16.47 7.19
C VAL A 61 -7.30 15.26 6.39
N SER A 62 -7.84 15.50 5.20
CA SER A 62 -8.05 14.48 4.19
C SER A 62 -7.06 14.62 3.04
N VAL A 63 -6.52 13.49 2.59
CA VAL A 63 -5.65 13.38 1.42
C VAL A 63 -6.24 12.36 0.46
N THR A 64 -6.46 12.75 -0.78
CA THR A 64 -6.90 11.83 -1.83
C THR A 64 -5.87 11.85 -2.96
N HIS A 65 -5.44 10.67 -3.36
CA HIS A 65 -4.63 10.48 -4.56
C HIS A 65 -5.41 9.62 -5.54
N GLU A 66 -5.49 10.10 -6.79
CA GLU A 66 -6.15 9.40 -7.89
C GLU A 66 -5.33 9.47 -9.18
N ILE A 67 -5.47 8.47 -10.03
CA ILE A 67 -4.91 8.48 -11.39
C ILE A 67 -5.92 9.16 -12.28
N VAL A 68 -5.53 10.31 -12.84
CA VAL A 68 -6.39 11.14 -13.72
C VAL A 68 -6.02 10.98 -15.19
N LEU A 69 -4.88 10.36 -15.49
CA LEU A 69 -4.44 10.05 -16.84
C LEU A 69 -3.60 8.77 -16.82
N ALA A 70 -3.79 7.92 -17.82
CA ALA A 70 -2.92 6.78 -18.13
C ALA A 70 -2.86 6.62 -19.65
N THR A 71 -1.74 7.00 -20.28
CA THR A 71 -1.55 6.94 -21.74
C THR A 71 -0.10 6.66 -22.08
N GLY A 72 0.16 5.72 -23.00
CA GLY A 72 1.53 5.24 -23.28
C GLY A 72 2.21 4.82 -21.98
N SER A 73 3.39 5.39 -21.67
CA SER A 73 4.08 5.19 -20.40
C SER A 73 3.77 6.26 -19.35
N VAL A 74 2.90 7.23 -19.65
CA VAL A 74 2.68 8.41 -18.80
C VAL A 74 1.47 8.22 -17.90
N ILE A 75 1.65 8.52 -16.62
CA ILE A 75 0.62 8.60 -15.58
C ILE A 75 0.47 10.04 -15.12
N GLY A 76 -0.78 10.53 -15.10
CA GLY A 76 -1.16 11.75 -14.41
C GLY A 76 -1.75 11.42 -13.05
N SER A 77 -1.15 11.96 -12.00
CA SER A 77 -1.56 11.78 -10.60
C SER A 77 -2.11 13.08 -10.04
N ARG A 78 -3.29 13.02 -9.44
CA ARG A 78 -3.89 14.13 -8.71
C ARG A 78 -3.81 13.90 -7.21
N PHE A 79 -3.27 14.87 -6.48
CA PHE A 79 -3.32 14.97 -5.03
C PHE A 79 -4.27 16.08 -4.61
N VAL A 80 -5.26 15.73 -3.79
CA VAL A 80 -6.14 16.70 -3.14
C VAL A 80 -5.94 16.60 -1.64
N LYS A 81 -5.53 17.70 -1.01
CA LYS A 81 -5.41 17.80 0.45
C LYS A 81 -6.38 18.86 0.95
N THR A 82 -7.25 18.48 1.89
CA THR A 82 -8.21 19.38 2.52
C THR A 82 -8.02 19.36 4.02
N THR A 83 -7.93 20.53 4.62
CA THR A 83 -7.94 20.70 6.09
C THR A 83 -9.30 21.22 6.51
N MET A 84 -9.89 20.58 7.52
CA MET A 84 -11.16 20.95 8.12
C MET A 84 -10.93 21.42 9.55
N ASP A 85 -11.69 22.45 9.97
CA ASP A 85 -11.65 23.01 11.31
C ASP A 85 -13.07 23.45 11.69
N GLY A 86 -13.67 22.86 12.74
CA GLY A 86 -15.04 23.12 13.17
C GLY A 86 -16.09 22.87 12.09
N GLY A 87 -15.88 21.88 11.21
CA GLY A 87 -16.77 21.59 10.08
C GLY A 87 -16.57 22.50 8.86
N LEU A 88 -15.65 23.47 8.93
CA LEU A 88 -15.35 24.40 7.84
C LEU A 88 -14.01 24.01 7.17
N ARG A 89 -13.92 24.24 5.86
CA ARG A 89 -12.68 24.05 5.12
C ARG A 89 -11.72 25.22 5.42
N SER A 90 -10.64 24.92 6.14
CA SER A 90 -9.61 25.92 6.50
C SER A 90 -8.48 26.03 5.48
N ALA A 91 -8.16 24.91 4.78
CA ALA A 91 -7.20 24.91 3.68
C ALA A 91 -7.55 23.83 2.64
N HIS A 92 -7.16 24.10 1.39
CA HIS A 92 -7.34 23.15 0.29
C HIS A 92 -6.21 23.29 -0.72
N SER A 93 -5.67 22.17 -1.19
CA SER A 93 -4.76 22.13 -2.33
C SER A 93 -5.16 21.02 -3.29
N ASN A 94 -4.96 21.27 -4.57
CA ASN A 94 -5.18 20.32 -5.66
C ASN A 94 -3.96 20.42 -6.59
N GLU A 95 -3.23 19.32 -6.72
CA GLU A 95 -2.00 19.29 -7.51
C GLU A 95 -2.05 18.09 -8.47
N ILE A 96 -1.64 18.32 -9.72
CA ILE A 96 -1.46 17.26 -10.71
C ILE A 96 0.02 17.23 -11.13
N THR A 97 0.59 16.02 -11.08
CA THR A 97 1.91 15.71 -11.60
C THR A 97 1.81 14.61 -12.65
N TYR A 98 2.72 14.64 -13.60
CA TYR A 98 2.81 13.61 -14.65
C TYR A 98 4.14 12.89 -14.52
N GLU A 99 4.10 11.56 -14.53
CA GLU A 99 5.30 10.72 -14.45
C GLU A 99 5.36 9.77 -15.66
N ASP A 100 6.50 9.75 -16.32
CA ASP A 100 6.83 8.71 -17.30
C ASP A 100 7.42 7.51 -16.57
N LEU A 101 6.70 6.40 -16.57
CA LEU A 101 7.09 5.17 -15.86
C LEU A 101 8.35 4.50 -16.43
N ASN A 102 8.72 4.80 -17.69
CA ASN A 102 9.93 4.25 -18.31
C ASN A 102 11.19 4.98 -17.85
N THR A 103 11.10 6.31 -17.73
CA THR A 103 12.24 7.17 -17.37
C THR A 103 12.26 7.56 -15.91
N GLY A 104 11.11 7.50 -15.23
CA GLY A 104 10.91 8.04 -13.89
C GLY A 104 10.90 9.56 -13.84
N GLY A 105 10.88 10.24 -15.00
CA GLY A 105 10.81 11.69 -15.10
C GLY A 105 9.46 12.22 -14.62
N VAL A 106 9.48 13.21 -13.71
CA VAL A 106 8.28 13.86 -13.17
C VAL A 106 8.16 15.27 -13.70
N THR A 107 6.98 15.61 -14.21
CA THR A 107 6.64 16.92 -14.75
C THR A 107 5.48 17.51 -13.94
N GLY A 108 5.68 18.66 -13.30
CA GLY A 108 4.60 19.38 -12.63
C GLY A 108 3.65 20.02 -13.64
N SER A 109 2.38 20.16 -13.29
CA SER A 109 1.33 20.61 -14.22
C SER A 109 1.57 22.01 -14.79
N VAL A 110 2.18 22.91 -14.02
CA VAL A 110 2.51 24.28 -14.50
C VAL A 110 3.45 24.27 -15.71
N SER A 111 4.35 23.28 -15.82
CA SER A 111 5.29 23.17 -16.93
C SER A 111 4.65 22.74 -18.26
N LEU A 112 3.37 22.37 -18.25
CA LEU A 112 2.59 22.19 -19.47
C LEU A 112 2.30 23.50 -20.19
N ILE A 113 2.53 24.64 -19.52
CA ILE A 113 2.33 25.99 -20.03
C ILE A 113 3.70 26.64 -20.31
N LYS A 114 3.80 27.42 -21.40
CA LYS A 114 4.99 28.21 -21.67
C LYS A 114 5.23 29.19 -20.50
N PRO A 115 6.44 29.24 -19.90
CA PRO A 115 6.69 30.06 -18.71
C PRO A 115 6.34 31.57 -18.92
N ALA A 116 6.54 32.09 -20.11
CA ALA A 116 6.21 33.49 -20.44
C ALA A 116 4.69 33.75 -20.53
N LEU A 117 3.85 32.72 -20.59
CA LEU A 117 2.40 32.83 -20.79
C LEU A 117 1.56 32.34 -19.60
N THR A 118 2.17 32.05 -18.44
CA THR A 118 1.44 31.69 -17.22
C THR A 118 0.48 32.83 -16.79
N GLY A 119 0.91 34.09 -16.88
CA GLY A 119 0.05 35.26 -16.62
C GLY A 119 -1.13 35.38 -17.61
N THR A 120 -0.93 35.00 -18.89
CA THR A 120 -2.02 34.93 -19.87
C THR A 120 -3.05 33.89 -19.47
N VAL A 121 -2.63 32.65 -19.06
CA VAL A 121 -3.52 31.62 -18.58
C VAL A 121 -4.28 32.09 -17.35
N ARG A 122 -3.61 32.74 -16.38
CA ARG A 122 -4.26 33.37 -15.21
C ARG A 122 -5.40 34.31 -15.64
N SER A 123 -5.12 35.18 -16.61
CA SER A 123 -6.10 36.16 -17.10
C SER A 123 -7.30 35.49 -17.77
N LEU A 124 -7.05 34.49 -18.60
CA LEU A 124 -8.11 33.69 -19.25
C LEU A 124 -8.98 32.97 -18.22
N VAL A 125 -8.38 32.33 -17.19
CA VAL A 125 -9.09 31.69 -16.11
C VAL A 125 -9.92 32.69 -15.32
N ALA A 126 -9.35 33.88 -14.99
CA ALA A 126 -10.06 34.93 -14.28
C ALA A 126 -11.26 35.48 -15.09
N GLN A 127 -11.13 35.59 -16.41
CA GLN A 127 -12.22 36.01 -17.30
C GLN A 127 -13.35 34.94 -17.31
N ALA A 128 -12.97 33.65 -17.44
CA ALA A 128 -13.95 32.57 -17.46
C ALA A 128 -14.74 32.50 -16.16
N ILE A 129 -14.09 32.65 -15.00
CA ILE A 129 -14.76 32.63 -13.70
C ILE A 129 -15.76 33.77 -13.55
N ARG A 130 -15.42 34.98 -14.03
CA ARG A 130 -16.34 36.12 -13.99
C ARG A 130 -17.61 35.92 -14.83
N SER A 131 -17.58 35.03 -15.79
CA SER A 131 -18.76 34.67 -16.60
C SER A 131 -19.64 33.55 -16.00
N LEU A 132 -19.21 32.97 -14.89
CA LEU A 132 -20.02 31.99 -14.17
C LEU A 132 -21.20 32.63 -13.42
N PRO A 133 -22.36 31.95 -13.31
CA PRO A 133 -23.51 32.46 -12.53
C PRO A 133 -23.14 32.72 -11.07
N ALA A 134 -23.68 33.80 -10.50
CA ALA A 134 -23.36 34.36 -9.18
C ALA A 134 -23.30 33.45 -7.94
N PRO A 135 -23.90 32.27 -7.84
CA PRO A 135 -23.75 31.45 -6.64
C PRO A 135 -22.37 30.79 -6.44
N ALA A 136 -21.51 30.79 -7.47
CA ALA A 136 -20.17 30.19 -7.36
C ALA A 136 -19.14 31.06 -6.60
N LEU A 137 -19.47 32.31 -6.34
CA LEU A 137 -18.61 33.30 -5.67
C LEU A 137 -19.31 33.82 -4.41
N ASN A 138 -19.11 33.17 -3.29
CA ASN A 138 -19.59 33.71 -2.00
C ASN A 138 -18.51 34.65 -1.44
N PRO A 139 -18.71 35.99 -1.43
CA PRO A 139 -17.71 36.94 -0.99
C PRO A 139 -17.75 37.06 0.54
N THR A 140 -17.14 36.15 1.26
CA THR A 140 -16.72 36.44 2.61
C THR A 140 -15.37 37.12 2.54
N PRO A 141 -15.20 38.38 3.00
CA PRO A 141 -13.92 39.06 2.96
C PRO A 141 -12.93 38.32 3.86
N LEU A 142 -11.98 37.61 3.25
CA LEU A 142 -10.79 37.14 3.94
C LEU A 142 -9.77 38.28 4.04
N PRO A 143 -8.90 38.28 5.09
CA PRO A 143 -7.91 39.33 5.26
C PRO A 143 -7.00 39.44 4.04
N THR A 144 -6.55 40.65 3.78
CA THR A 144 -5.74 41.16 2.67
C THR A 144 -5.04 40.14 1.79
N PRO A 145 -5.35 40.07 0.49
CA PRO A 145 -4.81 39.06 -0.40
C PRO A 145 -3.28 39.22 -0.53
N SER A 146 -2.55 38.22 -0.08
CA SER A 146 -1.21 37.97 -0.61
C SER A 146 -1.37 37.57 -2.08
N SER A 147 -0.61 38.19 -3.00
CA SER A 147 -0.62 37.82 -4.41
C SER A 147 -0.29 36.32 -4.56
N VAL A 148 -1.30 35.54 -4.95
CA VAL A 148 -1.08 34.10 -5.28
C VAL A 148 -0.17 34.04 -6.49
N SER A 149 0.94 33.32 -6.40
CA SER A 149 1.84 33.12 -7.54
C SER A 149 1.19 32.25 -8.61
N ASP A 150 1.64 32.37 -9.87
CA ASP A 150 1.16 31.48 -10.93
C ASP A 150 1.46 30.02 -10.62
N ALA A 151 2.58 29.70 -9.94
CA ALA A 151 2.93 28.37 -9.51
C ALA A 151 1.93 27.79 -8.51
N GLU A 152 1.39 28.61 -7.59
CA GLU A 152 0.35 28.17 -6.64
C GLU A 152 -1.04 28.05 -7.27
N LEU A 153 -1.33 28.87 -8.31
CA LEU A 153 -2.62 28.84 -9.00
C LEU A 153 -2.71 27.69 -9.99
N LEU A 154 -1.62 27.38 -10.72
CA LEU A 154 -1.59 26.43 -11.83
C LEU A 154 -1.10 25.03 -11.42
N THR A 155 -1.39 24.62 -10.19
CA THR A 155 -0.99 23.31 -9.65
C THR A 155 -1.80 22.14 -10.21
N ALA A 156 -2.99 22.40 -10.78
CA ALA A 156 -3.89 21.38 -11.30
C ALA A 156 -4.27 21.69 -12.75
N VAL A 157 -3.31 21.51 -13.65
CA VAL A 157 -3.48 21.68 -15.11
C VAL A 157 -3.48 20.30 -15.77
N ALA A 158 -4.44 20.09 -16.65
CA ALA A 158 -4.63 18.84 -17.40
C ALA A 158 -5.09 19.14 -18.84
N PHE A 159 -5.35 18.10 -19.62
CA PHE A 159 -6.04 18.20 -20.91
C PHE A 159 -7.37 17.48 -20.88
N THR A 160 -8.38 18.04 -21.49
CA THR A 160 -9.63 17.33 -21.82
C THR A 160 -9.36 16.23 -22.86
N SER A 161 -10.27 15.28 -23.03
CA SER A 161 -10.16 14.25 -24.08
C SER A 161 -10.00 14.84 -25.50
N GLY A 162 -10.53 16.05 -25.74
CA GLY A 162 -10.34 16.80 -26.98
C GLY A 162 -9.03 17.59 -27.05
N GLY A 163 -8.13 17.47 -26.07
CA GLY A 163 -6.84 18.11 -26.05
C GLY A 163 -6.85 19.60 -25.68
N ASN A 164 -7.95 20.13 -25.15
CA ASN A 164 -8.01 21.49 -24.65
C ASN A 164 -7.44 21.56 -23.23
N LEU A 165 -6.69 22.63 -22.92
CA LEU A 165 -6.13 22.86 -21.59
C LEU A 165 -7.26 23.04 -20.57
N SER A 166 -7.19 22.28 -19.49
CA SER A 166 -8.14 22.30 -18.37
C SER A 166 -7.39 22.72 -17.11
N VAL A 167 -7.82 23.81 -16.46
CA VAL A 167 -7.19 24.35 -15.26
C VAL A 167 -8.19 24.28 -14.12
N THR A 168 -7.86 23.53 -13.07
CA THR A 168 -8.67 23.47 -11.85
C THR A 168 -8.05 24.34 -10.77
N ILE A 169 -8.79 25.30 -10.26
CA ILE A 169 -8.35 26.22 -9.23
C ILE A 169 -9.23 26.15 -7.99
N HIS A 170 -8.67 26.52 -6.86
CA HIS A 170 -9.34 26.59 -5.56
C HIS A 170 -9.20 27.97 -4.89
N ARG A 171 -8.61 28.93 -5.62
CA ARG A 171 -8.46 30.33 -5.23
C ARG A 171 -8.84 31.21 -6.39
N ASP A 172 -9.43 32.36 -6.08
CA ASP A 172 -9.68 33.40 -7.07
C ASP A 172 -8.33 33.88 -7.65
N PRO A 173 -8.16 33.91 -8.98
CA PRO A 173 -6.89 34.25 -9.62
C PRO A 173 -6.52 35.73 -9.52
N VAL A 174 -7.46 36.61 -9.16
CA VAL A 174 -7.25 38.06 -9.02
C VAL A 174 -7.04 38.41 -7.55
N THR A 175 -7.95 37.99 -6.67
CA THR A 175 -7.96 38.39 -5.26
C THR A 175 -7.15 37.43 -4.37
N GLY A 176 -6.86 36.21 -4.84
CA GLY A 176 -6.25 35.14 -4.02
C GLY A 176 -7.16 34.52 -2.99
N ALA A 177 -8.42 34.97 -2.88
CA ALA A 177 -9.38 34.44 -1.93
C ALA A 177 -9.69 32.97 -2.20
N ALA A 178 -9.90 32.17 -1.14
CA ALA A 178 -10.33 30.79 -1.27
C ALA A 178 -11.73 30.72 -1.92
N LEU A 179 -11.90 29.82 -2.87
CA LEU A 179 -13.21 29.50 -3.45
C LEU A 179 -13.93 28.47 -2.57
N PRO A 180 -15.25 28.52 -2.47
CA PRO A 180 -16.02 27.55 -1.69
C PRO A 180 -15.83 26.12 -2.22
N ASP A 181 -15.72 25.99 -3.55
CA ASP A 181 -15.39 24.75 -4.27
C ASP A 181 -14.33 24.97 -5.33
N SER A 182 -13.68 23.87 -5.76
CA SER A 182 -12.76 23.95 -6.88
C SER A 182 -13.53 24.25 -8.17
N VAL A 183 -13.00 25.18 -8.96
CA VAL A 183 -13.56 25.55 -10.27
C VAL A 183 -12.64 25.06 -11.38
N THR A 184 -13.19 24.35 -12.35
CA THR A 184 -12.44 23.89 -13.53
C THR A 184 -12.82 24.74 -14.74
N VAL A 185 -11.83 25.34 -15.35
CA VAL A 185 -11.94 26.13 -16.57
C VAL A 185 -11.28 25.41 -17.72
N ASN A 186 -12.01 25.16 -18.80
CA ASN A 186 -11.46 24.61 -20.03
C ASN A 186 -11.21 25.75 -21.02
N LEU A 187 -9.97 25.90 -21.44
CA LEU A 187 -9.62 26.85 -22.51
C LEU A 187 -10.12 26.30 -23.86
N ASN A 188 -10.41 27.19 -24.81
CA ASN A 188 -10.70 26.77 -26.17
C ASN A 188 -9.42 26.30 -26.91
N ALA A 189 -9.57 25.72 -28.10
CA ALA A 189 -8.45 25.19 -28.87
C ALA A 189 -7.40 26.25 -29.19
N GLN A 190 -7.82 27.45 -29.64
CA GLN A 190 -6.94 28.55 -30.01
C GLN A 190 -6.08 29.02 -28.83
N SER A 191 -6.70 29.28 -27.66
CA SER A 191 -5.99 29.69 -26.46
C SER A 191 -5.05 28.57 -25.97
N THR A 192 -5.47 27.29 -26.10
CA THR A 192 -4.63 26.15 -25.77
C THR A 192 -3.39 26.09 -26.64
N ASP A 193 -3.53 26.22 -27.97
CA ASP A 193 -2.41 26.20 -28.94
C ASP A 193 -1.40 27.31 -28.68
N GLU A 194 -1.87 28.49 -28.25
CA GLU A 194 -1.02 29.63 -27.92
C GLU A 194 -0.15 29.36 -26.68
N VAL A 195 -0.75 28.80 -25.59
CA VAL A 195 -0.09 28.77 -24.28
C VAL A 195 0.68 27.48 -23.98
N VAL A 196 0.41 26.39 -24.69
CA VAL A 196 0.99 25.05 -24.40
C VAL A 196 2.48 25.03 -24.68
N SER A 197 3.27 24.54 -23.71
CA SER A 197 4.71 24.33 -23.83
C SER A 197 5.05 23.09 -24.70
N PRO A 198 6.31 22.88 -25.10
CA PRO A 198 6.72 21.66 -25.79
C PRO A 198 6.40 20.38 -24.97
N ALA A 199 6.58 20.39 -23.65
CA ALA A 199 6.21 19.28 -22.77
C ALA A 199 4.70 19.08 -22.74
N GLY A 200 3.93 20.17 -22.66
CA GLY A 200 2.49 20.13 -22.75
C GLY A 200 1.99 19.61 -24.10
N GLN A 201 2.63 19.98 -25.20
CA GLN A 201 2.26 19.50 -26.53
C GLN A 201 2.49 17.99 -26.68
N ALA A 202 3.57 17.45 -26.12
CA ALA A 202 3.83 16.02 -26.13
C ALA A 202 2.74 15.24 -25.38
N LEU A 203 2.39 15.70 -24.17
CA LEU A 203 1.31 15.12 -23.36
C LEU A 203 -0.06 15.25 -24.06
N ARG A 204 -0.37 16.42 -24.59
CA ARG A 204 -1.59 16.69 -25.35
C ARG A 204 -1.74 15.75 -26.53
N THR A 205 -0.68 15.55 -27.30
CA THR A 205 -0.69 14.59 -28.43
C THR A 205 -0.99 13.17 -27.93
N ALA A 206 -0.36 12.73 -26.85
CA ALA A 206 -0.65 11.41 -26.26
C ALA A 206 -2.12 11.26 -25.81
N VAL A 207 -2.70 12.33 -25.24
CA VAL A 207 -4.12 12.34 -24.83
C VAL A 207 -5.04 12.24 -26.05
N ILE A 208 -4.81 13.06 -27.09
CA ILE A 208 -5.66 13.08 -28.31
C ILE A 208 -5.57 11.77 -29.10
N THR A 209 -4.35 11.22 -29.22
CA THR A 209 -4.13 9.95 -29.94
C THR A 209 -4.72 8.75 -29.20
N GLY A 210 -5.00 8.90 -27.90
CA GLY A 210 -5.55 7.84 -27.08
C GLY A 210 -4.64 6.62 -27.02
N ALA A 211 -3.32 6.82 -27.00
CA ALA A 211 -2.35 5.74 -26.94
C ALA A 211 -2.66 4.81 -25.77
N PRO A 212 -2.83 3.48 -25.99
CA PRO A 212 -3.11 2.55 -24.91
C PRO A 212 -2.05 2.65 -23.81
N PHE A 213 -2.48 2.62 -22.57
CA PHE A 213 -1.54 2.61 -21.44
C PHE A 213 -0.70 1.33 -21.45
N THR A 214 0.60 1.50 -21.47
CA THR A 214 1.56 0.40 -21.38
C THR A 214 1.84 0.13 -19.91
N ALA A 215 0.99 -0.70 -19.31
CA ALA A 215 1.13 -1.07 -17.91
C ALA A 215 2.45 -1.81 -17.68
N PRO A 216 3.18 -1.53 -16.59
CA PRO A 216 4.28 -2.36 -16.15
C PRO A 216 3.83 -3.82 -15.94
N GLN A 217 4.78 -4.77 -16.02
CA GLN A 217 4.46 -6.18 -15.74
C GLN A 217 3.82 -6.28 -14.34
N PRO A 218 2.61 -6.86 -14.24
CA PRO A 218 1.90 -6.91 -12.98
C PRO A 218 2.67 -7.75 -11.95
N THR A 219 2.73 -7.26 -10.73
CA THR A 219 3.27 -8.03 -9.59
C THR A 219 2.25 -9.08 -9.16
N PRO A 220 2.66 -10.34 -8.88
CA PRO A 220 1.78 -11.33 -8.28
C PRO A 220 1.07 -10.78 -7.05
N ALA A 221 -0.21 -11.13 -6.86
CA ALA A 221 -1.05 -10.48 -5.85
C ALA A 221 -0.51 -10.61 -4.42
N GLY A 222 0.08 -11.77 -4.05
CA GLY A 222 0.75 -11.96 -2.75
C GLY A 222 2.06 -11.19 -2.58
N LEU A 223 2.52 -10.49 -3.63
CA LEU A 223 3.68 -9.59 -3.63
C LEU A 223 3.29 -8.16 -4.05
N ALA A 224 1.98 -7.88 -4.19
CA ALA A 224 1.50 -6.55 -4.55
C ALA A 224 2.03 -5.51 -3.57
N HIS A 225 2.34 -4.32 -4.10
CA HIS A 225 2.90 -3.24 -3.28
C HIS A 225 1.94 -2.83 -2.16
N ILE A 226 2.47 -2.80 -0.95
CA ILE A 226 1.81 -2.28 0.25
C ILE A 226 2.88 -1.72 1.18
N ASN A 227 2.61 -0.59 1.81
CA ASN A 227 3.54 0.00 2.76
C ASN A 227 2.99 -0.11 4.19
N CYS A 228 3.59 -1.01 4.98
CA CYS A 228 3.18 -1.26 6.36
C CYS A 228 3.60 -0.16 7.35
N ASP A 229 4.30 0.88 6.91
CA ASP A 229 4.51 2.11 7.67
C ASP A 229 3.36 3.12 7.46
N LEU A 230 2.55 2.96 6.40
CA LEU A 230 1.34 3.75 6.16
C LEU A 230 0.07 3.09 6.71
N VAL A 231 -0.03 1.76 6.61
CA VAL A 231 -1.23 1.01 6.99
C VAL A 231 -0.93 -0.05 8.05
N ALA A 232 -1.92 -0.37 8.86
CA ALA A 232 -1.81 -1.43 9.87
C ALA A 232 -1.82 -2.81 9.18
N CYS A 233 -0.64 -3.40 8.97
CA CYS A 233 -0.49 -4.75 8.44
C CYS A 233 -0.54 -5.81 9.54
N ALA A 234 -1.04 -7.01 9.21
CA ALA A 234 -0.85 -8.23 9.98
C ALA A 234 -0.65 -9.42 9.02
N ALA A 235 0.30 -10.31 9.33
CA ALA A 235 0.57 -11.48 8.52
C ALA A 235 -0.11 -12.72 9.09
N LEU A 236 -0.97 -13.37 8.28
CA LEU A 236 -1.45 -14.72 8.59
C LEU A 236 -0.38 -15.72 8.16
N THR A 237 0.05 -16.58 9.08
CA THR A 237 1.03 -17.62 8.81
C THR A 237 0.53 -18.97 9.29
N TYR A 238 0.81 -20.03 8.50
CA TYR A 238 0.35 -21.37 8.74
C TYR A 238 1.51 -22.36 8.69
N ASP A 239 1.64 -23.18 9.70
CA ASP A 239 2.71 -24.17 9.86
C ASP A 239 2.21 -25.60 9.60
N ASP A 240 3.14 -26.53 9.42
CA ASP A 240 3.00 -27.98 9.35
C ASP A 240 2.42 -28.56 8.06
N GLY A 241 1.77 -27.78 7.21
CA GLY A 241 1.24 -28.29 5.94
C GLY A 241 2.34 -28.70 4.93
N PRO A 242 1.93 -29.19 3.74
CA PRO A 242 0.56 -29.20 3.23
C PRO A 242 -0.19 -30.52 3.46
N ASN A 243 -1.49 -30.44 3.62
CA ASN A 243 -2.39 -31.60 3.63
C ASN A 243 -3.79 -31.27 3.03
N ALA A 244 -4.79 -32.13 3.23
CA ALA A 244 -6.14 -31.89 2.73
C ALA A 244 -6.81 -30.64 3.33
N GLN A 245 -6.48 -30.26 4.57
CA GLN A 245 -7.01 -29.04 5.20
C GLN A 245 -6.41 -27.80 4.57
N THR A 246 -5.15 -27.84 4.12
CA THR A 246 -4.52 -26.76 3.34
C THR A 246 -5.37 -26.44 2.10
N THR A 247 -5.85 -27.45 1.37
CA THR A 247 -6.73 -27.23 0.19
C THR A 247 -8.03 -26.51 0.55
N ARG A 248 -8.65 -26.85 1.69
CA ARG A 248 -9.84 -26.17 2.18
C ARG A 248 -9.54 -24.72 2.56
N LEU A 249 -8.38 -24.49 3.20
CA LEU A 249 -7.94 -23.15 3.57
C LEU A 249 -7.72 -22.27 2.35
N LEU A 250 -7.12 -22.79 1.27
CA LEU A 250 -6.92 -22.04 0.03
C LEU A 250 -8.24 -21.47 -0.51
N ALA A 251 -9.32 -22.27 -0.52
CA ALA A 251 -10.63 -21.82 -0.96
C ALA A 251 -11.20 -20.67 -0.09
N VAL A 252 -10.95 -20.71 1.23
CA VAL A 252 -11.35 -19.61 2.12
C VAL A 252 -10.55 -18.35 1.83
N LEU A 253 -9.22 -18.44 1.70
CA LEU A 253 -8.34 -17.31 1.43
C LEU A 253 -8.67 -16.66 0.07
N GLU A 254 -8.90 -17.45 -0.98
CA GLU A 254 -9.33 -17.00 -2.30
C GLU A 254 -10.65 -16.22 -2.24
N LYS A 255 -11.68 -16.79 -1.60
CA LYS A 255 -12.99 -16.14 -1.43
C LYS A 255 -12.87 -14.77 -0.77
N HIS A 256 -11.98 -14.63 0.19
CA HIS A 256 -11.75 -13.38 0.92
C HIS A 256 -10.67 -12.49 0.30
N ARG A 257 -10.03 -12.92 -0.81
CA ARG A 257 -8.92 -12.23 -1.48
C ARG A 257 -7.80 -11.88 -0.49
N VAL A 258 -7.34 -12.87 0.27
CA VAL A 258 -6.27 -12.76 1.26
C VAL A 258 -5.13 -13.66 0.85
N PHE A 259 -3.91 -13.12 0.92
CA PHE A 259 -2.68 -13.86 0.71
C PHE A 259 -1.98 -14.06 2.05
N ALA A 260 -1.38 -15.22 2.23
CA ALA A 260 -0.76 -15.65 3.49
C ALA A 260 0.61 -16.27 3.24
N THR A 261 1.31 -16.64 4.31
CA THR A 261 2.56 -17.37 4.23
C THR A 261 2.39 -18.75 4.88
N PHE A 262 2.85 -19.79 4.18
CA PHE A 262 2.79 -21.18 4.61
C PHE A 262 4.20 -21.68 4.86
N PHE A 263 4.51 -22.05 6.10
CA PHE A 263 5.74 -22.72 6.49
C PHE A 263 5.54 -24.22 6.33
N GLN A 264 5.97 -24.74 5.18
CA GLN A 264 5.70 -26.13 4.80
C GLN A 264 6.79 -27.08 5.27
N GLN A 265 6.38 -28.21 5.83
CA GLN A 265 7.25 -29.30 6.21
C GLN A 265 7.64 -30.12 4.96
N GLY A 266 8.93 -30.34 4.76
CA GLY A 266 9.44 -31.01 3.56
C GLY A 266 8.93 -32.45 3.37
N GLY A 267 8.69 -33.18 4.48
CA GLY A 267 8.08 -34.49 4.46
C GLY A 267 6.66 -34.49 3.90
N TYR A 268 5.84 -33.54 4.34
CA TYR A 268 4.47 -33.40 3.83
C TYR A 268 4.42 -32.85 2.41
N VAL A 269 5.37 -31.99 2.02
CA VAL A 269 5.50 -31.57 0.62
C VAL A 269 5.79 -32.74 -0.31
N ARG A 270 6.69 -33.67 0.10
CA ARG A 270 6.95 -34.89 -0.69
C ARG A 270 5.72 -35.80 -0.79
N ALA A 271 4.93 -35.88 0.27
CA ALA A 271 3.70 -36.67 0.29
C ALA A 271 2.56 -36.02 -0.50
N ASN A 272 2.50 -34.69 -0.54
CA ASN A 272 1.41 -33.92 -1.15
C ASN A 272 1.93 -32.80 -2.10
N PRO A 273 2.75 -33.14 -3.13
CA PRO A 273 3.39 -32.12 -3.98
C PRO A 273 2.38 -31.28 -4.76
N GLY A 274 1.23 -31.86 -5.11
CA GLY A 274 0.14 -31.14 -5.81
C GLY A 274 -0.49 -30.07 -4.94
N VAL A 275 -0.63 -30.29 -3.62
CA VAL A 275 -1.16 -29.27 -2.70
C VAL A 275 -0.13 -28.15 -2.50
N ALA A 276 1.16 -28.49 -2.33
CA ALA A 276 2.23 -27.48 -2.27
C ALA A 276 2.24 -26.59 -3.51
N LYS A 277 2.13 -27.20 -4.71
CA LYS A 277 2.05 -26.48 -5.98
C LYS A 277 0.81 -25.57 -6.03
N ALA A 278 -0.34 -26.02 -5.52
CA ALA A 278 -1.56 -25.21 -5.47
C ALA A 278 -1.40 -23.98 -4.57
N VAL A 279 -0.70 -24.08 -3.43
CA VAL A 279 -0.38 -22.95 -2.54
C VAL A 279 0.43 -21.89 -3.30
N ALA A 280 1.47 -22.30 -4.03
CA ALA A 280 2.29 -21.40 -4.84
C ALA A 280 1.49 -20.75 -5.98
N ALA A 281 0.72 -21.56 -6.71
CA ALA A 281 -0.09 -21.10 -7.85
C ALA A 281 -1.19 -20.11 -7.43
N ALA A 282 -1.71 -20.23 -6.22
CA ALA A 282 -2.67 -19.29 -5.64
C ALA A 282 -2.04 -17.96 -5.20
N GLY A 283 -0.71 -17.79 -5.36
CA GLY A 283 0.01 -16.55 -5.04
C GLY A 283 0.38 -16.38 -3.56
N HIS A 284 0.27 -17.43 -2.75
CA HIS A 284 0.74 -17.42 -1.37
C HIS A 284 2.26 -17.58 -1.30
N THR A 285 2.86 -17.07 -0.23
CA THR A 285 4.28 -17.30 0.05
C THR A 285 4.48 -18.67 0.67
N ILE A 286 5.45 -19.42 0.16
CA ILE A 286 5.90 -20.67 0.77
C ILE A 286 7.23 -20.42 1.48
N ALA A 287 7.33 -20.89 2.71
CA ALA A 287 8.51 -20.84 3.57
C ALA A 287 8.86 -22.24 4.10
N ASN A 288 10.05 -22.38 4.63
CA ASN A 288 10.61 -23.65 5.09
C ASN A 288 10.24 -23.93 6.55
N HIS A 289 9.75 -25.14 6.85
CA HIS A 289 9.48 -25.61 8.23
C HIS A 289 10.25 -26.89 8.58
N SER A 290 11.50 -27.00 8.14
CA SER A 290 12.37 -28.18 8.21
C SER A 290 11.84 -29.39 7.44
N MET A 291 12.65 -30.45 7.35
CA MET A 291 12.28 -31.66 6.59
C MET A 291 11.34 -32.56 7.37
N SER A 292 11.61 -32.78 8.66
CA SER A 292 10.92 -33.76 9.50
C SER A 292 10.28 -33.19 10.78
N HIS A 293 10.24 -31.85 10.92
CA HIS A 293 9.76 -31.16 12.13
C HIS A 293 10.58 -31.47 13.38
N ALA A 294 11.90 -31.69 13.21
CA ALA A 294 12.78 -32.01 14.32
C ALA A 294 13.09 -30.79 15.21
N TYR A 295 13.35 -31.01 16.49
CA TYR A 295 13.93 -30.00 17.37
C TYR A 295 15.35 -29.66 16.90
N LEU A 296 15.51 -28.59 16.09
CA LEU A 296 16.81 -28.21 15.52
C LEU A 296 17.86 -27.95 16.59
N THR A 297 17.48 -27.44 17.75
CA THR A 297 18.38 -27.21 18.90
C THR A 297 18.98 -28.45 19.52
N LYS A 298 18.47 -29.64 19.16
CA LYS A 298 18.99 -30.94 19.62
C LYS A 298 19.86 -31.64 18.57
N LEU A 299 20.06 -31.04 17.40
CA LEU A 299 20.79 -31.61 16.28
C LEU A 299 22.21 -31.04 16.16
N SER A 300 23.07 -31.80 15.50
CA SER A 300 24.37 -31.30 15.07
C SER A 300 24.23 -30.25 13.94
N PRO A 301 25.19 -29.34 13.75
CA PRO A 301 25.16 -28.39 12.65
C PRO A 301 24.94 -29.03 11.27
N ALA A 302 25.56 -30.16 10.99
CA ALA A 302 25.39 -30.91 9.74
C ALA A 302 23.94 -31.44 9.59
N SER A 303 23.35 -31.96 10.68
CA SER A 303 21.96 -32.44 10.68
C SER A 303 20.96 -31.30 10.52
N ILE A 304 21.21 -30.11 11.15
CA ILE A 304 20.41 -28.90 10.95
C ILE A 304 20.42 -28.49 9.47
N GLY A 305 21.62 -28.42 8.86
CA GLY A 305 21.77 -28.12 7.45
C GLY A 305 21.00 -29.12 6.55
N SER A 306 21.02 -30.41 6.90
CA SER A 306 20.26 -31.45 6.18
C SER A 306 18.75 -31.28 6.28
N GLU A 307 18.23 -30.94 7.48
CA GLU A 307 16.81 -30.66 7.70
C GLU A 307 16.33 -29.47 6.86
N VAL A 308 17.07 -28.36 6.89
CA VAL A 308 16.72 -27.15 6.15
C VAL A 308 16.83 -27.38 4.63
N LYS A 309 17.97 -27.90 4.16
CA LYS A 309 18.21 -28.14 2.74
C LYS A 309 17.27 -29.21 2.17
N GLY A 310 16.96 -30.25 2.96
CA GLY A 310 15.99 -31.28 2.57
C GLY A 310 14.60 -30.73 2.27
N ALA A 311 14.10 -29.84 3.13
CA ALA A 311 12.82 -29.17 2.94
C ALA A 311 12.89 -28.18 1.76
N GLN A 312 13.99 -27.38 1.65
CA GLN A 312 14.24 -26.48 0.54
C GLN A 312 14.08 -27.20 -0.80
N ASN A 313 14.82 -28.29 -0.97
CA ASN A 313 14.81 -29.09 -2.21
C ASN A 313 13.43 -29.72 -2.49
N ALA A 314 12.72 -30.17 -1.45
CA ALA A 314 11.37 -30.75 -1.59
C ALA A 314 10.38 -29.71 -2.08
N ILE A 315 10.41 -28.50 -1.52
CA ILE A 315 9.53 -27.38 -1.88
C ILE A 315 9.85 -26.91 -3.30
N GLU A 316 11.12 -26.64 -3.60
CA GLU A 316 11.55 -26.20 -4.92
C GLU A 316 11.16 -27.18 -6.02
N LYS A 317 11.39 -28.48 -5.78
CA LYS A 317 11.02 -29.55 -6.72
C LYS A 317 9.51 -29.59 -6.98
N ALA A 318 8.68 -29.37 -5.96
CA ALA A 318 7.23 -29.44 -6.09
C ALA A 318 6.60 -28.18 -6.70
N THR A 319 7.18 -27.00 -6.43
CA THR A 319 6.56 -25.71 -6.67
C THR A 319 7.31 -24.80 -7.63
N GLY A 320 8.62 -25.05 -7.84
CA GLY A 320 9.53 -24.12 -8.52
C GLY A 320 9.94 -22.92 -7.64
N VAL A 321 9.47 -22.83 -6.38
CA VAL A 321 9.78 -21.72 -5.47
C VAL A 321 10.90 -22.13 -4.52
N VAL A 322 11.92 -21.29 -4.40
CA VAL A 322 12.96 -21.39 -3.38
C VAL A 322 12.55 -20.58 -2.16
N PRO A 323 12.22 -21.21 -1.00
CA PRO A 323 11.84 -20.49 0.21
C PRO A 323 12.91 -19.52 0.70
N ALA A 324 12.49 -18.29 1.00
CA ALA A 324 13.39 -17.24 1.50
C ALA A 324 13.43 -17.13 3.03
N TYR A 325 12.54 -17.84 3.72
CA TYR A 325 12.38 -17.80 5.17
C TYR A 325 12.34 -19.20 5.76
N LEU A 326 12.82 -19.32 6.98
CA LEU A 326 12.66 -20.53 7.82
C LEU A 326 11.86 -20.17 9.07
N ARG A 327 10.96 -21.03 9.49
CA ARG A 327 10.48 -21.08 10.87
C ARG A 327 10.97 -22.37 11.51
N PRO A 328 11.85 -22.29 12.53
CA PRO A 328 12.26 -23.49 13.25
C PRO A 328 11.05 -24.14 13.92
N PRO A 329 10.90 -25.48 13.84
CA PRO A 329 9.85 -26.18 14.60
C PRO A 329 9.84 -25.79 16.07
N TYR A 330 8.63 -25.64 16.64
CA TYR A 330 8.41 -25.22 18.04
C TYR A 330 8.92 -23.80 18.37
N GLY A 331 9.37 -23.00 17.38
CA GLY A 331 10.10 -21.76 17.59
C GLY A 331 11.47 -21.95 18.25
N ALA A 332 11.96 -23.18 18.32
CA ALA A 332 13.17 -23.53 19.04
C ALA A 332 14.42 -23.14 18.22
N THR A 333 15.12 -22.13 18.67
CA THR A 333 16.36 -21.64 18.06
C THR A 333 17.42 -21.30 19.11
N ASN A 334 18.69 -21.35 18.70
CA ASN A 334 19.85 -20.97 19.48
C ASN A 334 20.99 -20.54 18.53
N GLN A 335 22.16 -20.18 19.06
CA GLN A 335 23.30 -19.75 18.27
C GLN A 335 23.77 -20.80 17.24
N THR A 336 23.73 -22.09 17.60
CA THR A 336 24.08 -23.19 16.68
C THR A 336 23.10 -23.26 15.50
N VAL A 337 21.80 -23.18 15.78
CA VAL A 337 20.77 -23.15 14.74
C VAL A 337 20.96 -21.92 13.85
N ALA A 338 21.12 -20.73 14.46
CA ALA A 338 21.31 -19.48 13.73
C ALA A 338 22.49 -19.54 12.76
N ALA A 339 23.62 -20.11 13.19
CA ALA A 339 24.83 -20.26 12.36
C ALA A 339 24.67 -21.33 11.25
N SER A 340 23.71 -22.26 11.35
CA SER A 340 23.61 -23.43 10.47
C SER A 340 22.50 -23.34 9.45
N VAL A 341 21.47 -22.47 9.62
CA VAL A 341 20.25 -22.48 8.79
C VAL A 341 20.38 -21.73 7.47
N GLY A 342 21.25 -20.69 7.38
CA GLY A 342 21.48 -19.92 6.17
C GLY A 342 20.30 -19.07 5.69
N LEU A 343 19.19 -19.02 6.43
CA LEU A 343 17.97 -18.29 6.15
C LEU A 343 17.59 -17.39 7.33
N PRO A 344 16.91 -16.26 7.10
CA PRO A 344 16.22 -15.52 8.17
C PRO A 344 15.20 -16.43 8.87
N GLN A 345 15.19 -16.40 10.19
CA GLN A 345 14.26 -17.15 11.00
C GLN A 345 13.06 -16.28 11.36
N VAL A 346 11.87 -16.61 10.84
CA VAL A 346 10.65 -15.84 11.10
C VAL A 346 9.78 -16.60 12.09
N LEU A 347 9.71 -16.07 13.32
CA LEU A 347 8.88 -16.55 14.41
C LEU A 347 7.50 -15.86 14.38
N TRP A 348 6.94 -15.52 15.53
CA TRP A 348 5.66 -14.85 15.70
C TRP A 348 5.63 -14.02 16.99
N ASP A 349 4.73 -13.07 17.05
CA ASP A 349 4.37 -12.33 18.27
C ASP A 349 2.93 -12.63 18.73
N VAL A 350 2.12 -13.26 17.86
CA VAL A 350 0.77 -13.72 18.20
C VAL A 350 0.68 -15.23 18.01
N ASP A 351 0.73 -15.98 19.11
CA ASP A 351 0.43 -17.41 19.11
C ASP A 351 -1.08 -17.60 19.29
N SER A 352 -1.73 -18.19 18.29
CA SER A 352 -3.17 -18.47 18.36
C SER A 352 -3.52 -19.53 19.40
N MET A 353 -2.60 -20.45 19.70
CA MET A 353 -2.83 -21.68 20.49
C MET A 353 -3.89 -22.59 19.86
N ASP A 354 -4.07 -22.52 18.53
CA ASP A 354 -5.02 -23.36 17.77
C ASP A 354 -4.67 -24.85 17.85
N TRP A 355 -3.37 -25.16 17.85
CA TRP A 355 -2.81 -26.50 17.97
C TRP A 355 -3.19 -27.17 19.31
N GLN A 356 -3.34 -26.40 20.39
CA GLN A 356 -3.69 -26.86 21.70
C GLN A 356 -5.20 -26.91 21.90
N SER A 357 -5.88 -25.80 21.65
CA SER A 357 -7.32 -25.65 21.91
C SER A 357 -8.19 -26.40 20.93
N LYS A 358 -7.78 -26.50 19.66
CA LYS A 358 -8.57 -27.03 18.53
C LYS A 358 -10.01 -26.52 18.51
N ASN A 359 -10.22 -25.31 18.99
CA ASN A 359 -11.52 -24.68 19.14
C ASN A 359 -11.47 -23.19 18.74
N LYS A 360 -12.18 -22.83 17.67
CA LYS A 360 -12.21 -21.45 17.18
C LYS A 360 -12.77 -20.45 18.20
N ALA A 361 -13.68 -20.86 19.08
CA ALA A 361 -14.22 -19.99 20.14
C ALA A 361 -13.16 -19.61 21.20
N VAL A 362 -12.02 -20.33 21.24
CA VAL A 362 -10.89 -20.03 22.13
C VAL A 362 -9.82 -19.22 21.39
N PHE A 363 -9.39 -19.67 20.22
CA PHE A 363 -8.25 -19.02 19.55
C PHE A 363 -8.63 -17.69 18.84
N LEU A 364 -9.86 -17.50 18.35
CA LEU A 364 -10.24 -16.25 17.70
C LEU A 364 -10.17 -15.05 18.66
N PRO A 365 -10.82 -15.06 19.84
CA PRO A 365 -10.70 -13.96 20.79
C PRO A 365 -9.25 -13.70 21.22
N ARG A 366 -8.45 -14.78 21.37
CA ARG A 366 -7.04 -14.66 21.71
C ARG A 366 -6.26 -13.88 20.64
N ILE A 367 -6.37 -14.26 19.38
CA ILE A 367 -5.73 -13.53 18.28
C ILE A 367 -6.18 -12.07 18.31
N MET A 368 -7.50 -11.84 18.41
CA MET A 368 -8.09 -10.50 18.34
C MET A 368 -7.68 -9.60 19.52
N SER A 369 -7.28 -10.17 20.66
CA SER A 369 -6.77 -9.42 21.82
C SER A 369 -5.28 -9.08 21.73
N LEU A 370 -4.49 -9.87 20.99
CA LEU A 370 -3.04 -9.75 20.92
C LEU A 370 -2.55 -9.01 19.66
N VAL A 371 -3.29 -9.11 18.56
CA VAL A 371 -2.87 -8.58 17.27
C VAL A 371 -2.73 -7.06 17.31
N LYS A 372 -1.61 -6.57 16.76
CA LYS A 372 -1.24 -5.15 16.60
C LYS A 372 -0.62 -4.94 15.21
N PRO A 373 -0.49 -3.69 14.74
CA PRO A 373 0.21 -3.41 13.49
C PRO A 373 1.61 -4.03 13.47
N GLY A 374 1.91 -4.76 12.39
CA GLY A 374 3.16 -5.48 12.21
C GLY A 374 3.19 -6.89 12.77
N SER A 375 2.10 -7.39 13.36
CA SER A 375 2.04 -8.75 13.95
C SER A 375 2.18 -9.86 12.92
N ILE A 376 2.84 -10.94 13.35
CA ILE A 376 2.88 -12.24 12.67
C ILE A 376 2.08 -13.22 13.51
N ILE A 377 0.99 -13.75 12.94
CA ILE A 377 0.05 -14.63 13.62
C ILE A 377 0.38 -16.07 13.25
N LEU A 378 0.78 -16.87 14.26
CA LEU A 378 0.99 -18.31 14.13
C LEU A 378 -0.33 -19.06 14.18
N GLN A 379 -0.55 -19.91 13.20
CA GLN A 379 -1.61 -20.90 13.12
C GLN A 379 -1.11 -22.16 12.40
N HIS A 380 -1.93 -23.21 12.35
CA HIS A 380 -1.57 -24.49 11.72
C HIS A 380 -2.67 -24.90 10.74
N ASP A 381 -2.33 -25.00 9.44
CA ASP A 381 -3.30 -25.37 8.39
C ASP A 381 -3.64 -26.87 8.35
N VAL A 382 -3.06 -27.65 9.22
CA VAL A 382 -3.32 -29.09 9.36
C VAL A 382 -4.53 -29.40 10.25
N HIS A 383 -5.06 -28.41 10.98
CA HIS A 383 -6.21 -28.60 11.87
C HIS A 383 -7.50 -28.07 11.23
N SER A 384 -8.56 -28.93 11.19
CA SER A 384 -9.86 -28.53 10.64
C SER A 384 -10.48 -27.34 11.38
N SER A 385 -10.35 -27.31 12.72
CA SER A 385 -10.87 -26.22 13.56
C SER A 385 -10.24 -24.86 13.20
N THR A 386 -8.95 -24.85 12.87
CA THR A 386 -8.25 -23.63 12.40
C THR A 386 -8.86 -23.15 11.08
N VAL A 387 -9.02 -24.07 10.11
CA VAL A 387 -9.60 -23.74 8.80
C VAL A 387 -11.04 -23.25 8.92
N ASP A 388 -11.84 -23.89 9.77
CA ASP A 388 -13.25 -23.54 10.04
C ASP A 388 -13.41 -22.14 10.67
N GLY A 389 -12.37 -21.62 11.33
CA GLY A 389 -12.34 -20.28 11.93
C GLY A 389 -11.87 -19.16 10.99
N GLN A 390 -11.26 -19.49 9.83
CA GLN A 390 -10.54 -18.48 9.05
C GLN A 390 -11.42 -17.39 8.43
N ALA A 391 -12.60 -17.74 7.91
CA ALA A 391 -13.51 -16.76 7.34
C ALA A 391 -13.91 -15.68 8.38
N GLU A 392 -14.18 -16.12 9.60
CA GLU A 392 -14.52 -15.25 10.73
C GLU A 392 -13.34 -14.40 11.17
N LEU A 393 -12.14 -14.99 11.32
CA LEU A 393 -10.92 -14.27 11.67
C LEU A 393 -10.59 -13.16 10.67
N ILE A 394 -10.62 -13.50 9.38
CA ILE A 394 -10.36 -12.54 8.29
C ILE A 394 -11.34 -11.37 8.34
N ALA A 395 -12.64 -11.66 8.53
CA ALA A 395 -13.66 -10.62 8.63
C ALA A 395 -13.43 -9.70 9.84
N GLN A 396 -13.10 -10.27 11.02
CA GLN A 396 -12.82 -9.51 12.22
C GLN A 396 -11.57 -8.63 12.08
N LEU A 397 -10.47 -9.17 11.53
CA LEU A 397 -9.23 -8.42 11.33
C LEU A 397 -9.43 -7.26 10.33
N LYS A 398 -10.08 -7.53 9.19
CA LYS A 398 -10.43 -6.48 8.21
C LYS A 398 -11.39 -5.45 8.82
N GLY A 399 -12.37 -5.87 9.60
CA GLY A 399 -13.30 -4.98 10.30
C GLY A 399 -12.62 -4.06 11.30
N LYS A 400 -11.52 -4.49 11.93
CA LYS A 400 -10.65 -3.63 12.74
C LYS A 400 -9.76 -2.69 11.94
N GLY A 401 -9.66 -2.84 10.61
CA GLY A 401 -8.82 -2.00 9.76
C GLY A 401 -7.44 -2.58 9.46
N PHE A 402 -7.20 -3.87 9.73
CA PHE A 402 -5.95 -4.51 9.32
C PHE A 402 -5.92 -4.85 7.83
N TYR A 403 -4.78 -4.60 7.21
CA TYR A 403 -4.41 -5.16 5.92
C TYR A 403 -3.68 -6.49 6.14
N LEU A 404 -4.26 -7.57 5.60
CA LEU A 404 -3.69 -8.91 5.72
C LEU A 404 -2.67 -9.12 4.61
N VAL A 405 -1.43 -9.44 4.98
CA VAL A 405 -0.27 -9.44 4.08
C VAL A 405 0.54 -10.73 4.18
N THR A 406 1.33 -11.01 3.16
CA THR A 406 2.37 -12.05 3.20
C THR A 406 3.62 -11.54 3.92
N LEU A 407 4.55 -12.42 4.30
CA LEU A 407 5.82 -11.99 4.90
C LEU A 407 6.67 -11.12 3.98
N PRO A 408 6.80 -11.39 2.65
CA PRO A 408 7.48 -10.47 1.75
C PRO A 408 6.87 -9.06 1.73
N GLN A 409 5.55 -8.95 1.84
CA GLN A 409 4.88 -7.65 1.94
C GLN A 409 5.10 -7.00 3.30
N LEU A 410 5.02 -7.78 4.40
CA LEU A 410 5.25 -7.27 5.75
C LEU A 410 6.67 -6.72 5.91
N PHE A 411 7.65 -7.41 5.37
CA PHE A 411 9.06 -7.05 5.46
C PHE A 411 9.60 -6.30 4.22
N ALA A 412 8.70 -5.78 3.37
CA ALA A 412 9.12 -5.00 2.21
C ALA A 412 10.06 -3.85 2.64
N GLY A 413 11.19 -3.72 1.92
CA GLY A 413 12.23 -2.74 2.21
C GLY A 413 13.20 -3.11 3.35
N ILE A 414 12.96 -4.19 4.10
CA ILE A 414 13.80 -4.61 5.23
C ILE A 414 14.73 -5.74 4.79
N ASP A 415 16.03 -5.53 4.98
CA ASP A 415 17.05 -6.55 4.70
C ASP A 415 17.19 -7.51 5.89
N LEU A 416 16.44 -8.61 5.85
CA LEU A 416 16.50 -9.65 6.87
C LEU A 416 17.80 -10.48 6.73
N LYS A 417 18.54 -10.61 7.83
CA LYS A 417 19.84 -11.29 7.85
C LYS A 417 19.70 -12.80 8.06
N PRO A 418 20.43 -13.63 7.34
CA PRO A 418 20.49 -15.07 7.58
C PRO A 418 20.81 -15.39 9.03
N GLY A 419 20.14 -16.37 9.61
CA GLY A 419 20.30 -16.78 11.00
C GLY A 419 19.65 -15.89 12.05
N ALA A 420 19.39 -14.62 11.77
CA ALA A 420 18.69 -13.73 12.69
C ALA A 420 17.21 -14.11 12.84
N SER A 421 16.64 -13.82 14.01
CA SER A 421 15.24 -14.17 14.33
C SER A 421 14.36 -12.93 14.40
N TYR A 422 13.18 -13.00 13.77
CA TYR A 422 12.23 -11.89 13.65
C TYR A 422 10.84 -12.35 14.09
N LYS A 423 10.19 -11.62 14.97
CA LYS A 423 8.86 -11.96 15.51
C LYS A 423 7.74 -11.10 14.95
N CYS A 424 8.04 -9.89 14.48
CA CYS A 424 7.07 -8.89 13.99
C CYS A 424 7.80 -7.76 13.24
N ARG A 425 7.03 -6.91 12.55
CA ARG A 425 7.51 -5.60 12.08
C ARG A 425 7.20 -4.53 13.14
N GLY A 426 8.13 -3.63 13.43
CA GLY A 426 7.95 -2.52 14.37
C GLY A 426 9.12 -2.36 15.33
N THR A 427 8.93 -1.57 16.39
CA THR A 427 10.00 -1.17 17.32
C THR A 427 10.04 -1.99 18.61
N ALA A 428 9.10 -2.93 18.81
CA ALA A 428 9.07 -3.78 19.99
C ALA A 428 10.24 -4.79 19.99
N PRO A 429 10.69 -5.30 21.16
CA PRO A 429 11.75 -6.30 21.24
C PRO A 429 11.44 -7.54 20.37
N GLY A 430 12.39 -7.93 19.53
CA GLY A 430 12.25 -9.03 18.58
C GLY A 430 11.51 -8.68 17.29
N CYS A 431 11.02 -7.47 17.14
CA CYS A 431 10.51 -6.93 15.88
C CYS A 431 11.63 -6.22 15.10
N VAL A 432 11.39 -5.96 13.82
CA VAL A 432 12.31 -5.25 12.94
C VAL A 432 11.59 -4.08 12.26
N SER A 433 12.31 -2.99 12.06
CA SER A 433 11.82 -1.79 11.38
C SER A 433 12.90 -1.28 10.44
N GLU A 434 12.49 -0.80 9.27
CA GLU A 434 13.38 -0.17 8.29
C GLU A 434 13.75 1.27 8.68
N ARG A 435 12.88 1.95 9.44
CA ARG A 435 12.96 3.39 9.75
C ARG A 435 13.40 3.61 11.19
#